data_bdea49140c12e0c1e4d62251b9ef1903
#
_entry.id   bdea49140c12e0c1e4d62251b9ef1903
#
_cell.length_a   1.000
_cell.length_b   1.000
_cell.length_c   1.000
_cell.angle_alpha   90.00
_cell.angle_beta   90.00
_cell.angle_gamma   90.00
#
_symmetry.space_group_name_H-M   'P 1'
#
loop_
_entity.id
_entity.type
_entity.pdbx_description
1 polymer ?
#
loop_
_entity_poly.entity_id
_entity_poly.type
_entity_poly.pdbx_seq_one_letter_code
_entity_poly.pdbx_strand_id
1 'polypeptide(L)'
;GVDFVDVLFDGIKTCVNACQFCFMAMLPEDMRPSLSIRDDDYRLSFLQGNFVTLTNLTDEDVERIISHKLEPMNVSLHAISPDVRRNLIGARAARGIEVLEKLMDAGIEFHGQIVLCPNINDGEELDKTLDWVEAHQQITSLAIVPLAYTKDSKRFTHSYSDDVELSRSVVKIVEPYQECARASLGITRFQLSDEFYV
;
A
#
# COMPACT_ATOMS: atom_id res chain seq x y z
N GLY A 1 30.29 4.47 22.08
CA GLY A 1 29.08 3.81 21.67
C GLY A 1 28.58 4.45 20.38
N VAL A 2 28.21 3.66 19.38
CA VAL A 2 27.54 4.20 18.18
C VAL A 2 26.13 4.54 18.61
N ASP A 3 25.76 5.81 18.55
CA ASP A 3 24.42 6.26 18.86
C ASP A 3 23.57 6.11 17.58
N PHE A 4 22.67 5.12 17.57
CA PHE A 4 21.78 4.86 16.43
C PHE A 4 20.58 5.80 16.37
N VAL A 5 20.48 6.78 17.25
CA VAL A 5 19.36 7.74 17.28
C VAL A 5 19.35 8.64 16.04
N ASP A 6 20.49 8.79 15.37
CA ASP A 6 20.67 9.68 14.21
C ASP A 6 20.75 8.97 12.86
N VAL A 7 20.22 7.75 12.73
CA VAL A 7 20.17 7.08 11.42
C VAL A 7 19.35 7.90 10.40
N LEU A 8 18.38 8.69 10.90
CA LEU A 8 17.61 9.67 10.15
C LEU A 8 17.83 11.06 10.78
N PHE A 9 19.02 11.64 10.56
CA PHE A 9 19.49 12.91 11.16
C PHE A 9 18.59 14.13 10.88
N ASP A 10 17.66 14.05 9.93
CA ASP A 10 16.64 15.05 9.58
C ASP A 10 15.22 14.66 10.04
N GLY A 11 15.10 13.61 10.89
CA GLY A 11 13.85 13.08 11.39
C GLY A 11 13.11 12.17 10.39
N ILE A 12 12.00 11.60 10.84
CA ILE A 12 11.13 10.72 10.04
C ILE A 12 10.18 11.58 9.22
N LYS A 13 10.09 11.31 7.91
CA LYS A 13 9.04 11.91 7.06
C LYS A 13 7.68 11.33 7.44
N THR A 14 6.77 12.20 7.85
CA THR A 14 5.45 11.79 8.31
C THR A 14 4.41 11.83 7.20
N CYS A 15 3.40 10.97 7.32
CA CYS A 15 2.31 10.85 6.39
C CYS A 15 1.42 12.10 6.37
N VAL A 16 1.13 12.60 5.18
CA VAL A 16 0.27 13.78 4.93
C VAL A 16 -1.15 13.41 4.49
N ASN A 17 -1.45 12.12 4.40
CA ASN A 17 -2.71 11.60 3.90
C ASN A 17 -3.78 11.50 5.01
N ALA A 18 -5.04 11.38 4.57
CA ALA A 18 -6.20 11.21 5.42
C ALA A 18 -6.94 9.90 5.08
N CYS A 19 -6.20 8.79 5.08
CA CYS A 19 -6.75 7.49 4.68
C CYS A 19 -7.96 7.10 5.51
N GLN A 20 -9.03 6.65 4.85
CA GLN A 20 -10.25 6.21 5.53
C GLN A 20 -9.99 4.99 6.43
N PHE A 21 -9.08 4.12 6.02
CA PHE A 21 -8.66 2.90 6.71
C PHE A 21 -7.39 3.08 7.56
N CYS A 22 -7.00 4.32 7.88
CA CYS A 22 -5.77 4.57 8.65
C CYS A 22 -5.86 3.92 10.02
N PHE A 23 -5.06 2.88 10.24
CA PHE A 23 -5.04 2.15 11.51
C PHE A 23 -4.69 3.07 12.69
N MET A 24 -3.79 4.04 12.50
CA MET A 24 -3.43 5.02 13.51
C MET A 24 -4.62 5.89 13.97
N ALA A 25 -5.61 6.10 13.08
CA ALA A 25 -6.82 6.85 13.42
C ALA A 25 -7.87 6.00 14.19
N MET A 26 -7.61 4.70 14.31
CA MET A 26 -8.47 3.73 15.01
C MET A 26 -7.86 3.23 16.33
N LEU A 27 -6.72 3.81 16.72
CA LEU A 27 -6.09 3.51 18.02
C LEU A 27 -6.74 4.32 19.15
N PRO A 28 -6.73 3.80 20.38
CA PRO A 28 -7.13 4.57 21.57
C PRO A 28 -6.29 5.85 21.76
N GLU A 29 -6.94 6.92 22.24
CA GLU A 29 -6.30 8.24 22.40
C GLU A 29 -5.23 8.28 23.50
N ASP A 30 -5.26 7.35 24.45
CA ASP A 30 -4.37 7.28 25.62
C ASP A 30 -3.09 6.47 25.40
N MET A 31 -2.79 6.10 24.16
CA MET A 31 -1.59 5.34 23.82
C MET A 31 -0.32 6.19 23.86
N ARG A 32 0.82 5.52 24.06
CA ARG A 32 2.13 6.19 24.01
C ARG A 32 2.34 6.92 22.69
N PRO A 33 2.86 8.16 22.68
CA PRO A 33 3.06 8.93 21.44
C PRO A 33 3.87 8.20 20.37
N SER A 34 4.85 7.37 20.76
CA SER A 34 5.64 6.57 19.83
C SER A 34 4.85 5.56 19.01
N LEU A 35 3.67 5.14 19.48
CA LEU A 35 2.77 4.23 18.78
C LEU A 35 1.82 4.96 17.82
N SER A 36 1.80 6.30 17.84
CA SER A 36 0.94 7.13 17.00
C SER A 36 1.73 7.82 15.87
N ILE A 37 2.99 7.44 15.67
CA ILE A 37 3.81 7.98 14.58
C ILE A 37 3.26 7.44 13.25
N ARG A 38 2.85 8.36 12.39
CA ARG A 38 2.38 8.06 11.03
C ARG A 38 3.53 8.26 10.07
N ASP A 39 4.41 7.27 9.98
CA ASP A 39 5.54 7.31 9.05
C ASP A 39 5.08 7.16 7.59
N ASP A 40 5.77 7.85 6.69
CA ASP A 40 5.63 7.74 5.24
C ASP A 40 6.98 8.08 4.62
N ASP A 41 8.03 7.41 5.14
CA ASP A 41 9.42 7.69 4.83
C ASP A 41 9.99 6.63 3.89
N TYR A 42 10.34 7.05 2.66
CA TYR A 42 10.88 6.15 1.65
C TYR A 42 12.18 5.43 2.11
N ARG A 43 12.95 6.04 3.02
CA ARG A 43 14.16 5.44 3.58
C ARG A 43 13.82 4.23 4.45
N LEU A 44 12.73 4.32 5.22
CA LEU A 44 12.23 3.20 6.02
C LEU A 44 11.58 2.12 5.13
N SER A 45 11.00 2.50 4.00
CA SER A 45 10.53 1.53 3.01
C SER A 45 11.69 0.66 2.52
N PHE A 46 12.80 1.27 2.10
CA PHE A 46 13.97 0.55 1.64
C PHE A 46 14.68 -0.25 2.76
N LEU A 47 14.84 0.35 3.96
CA LEU A 47 15.60 -0.27 5.05
C LEU A 47 14.84 -1.33 5.85
N GLN A 48 13.52 -1.19 5.99
CA GLN A 48 12.69 -1.97 6.91
C GLN A 48 11.44 -2.58 6.26
N GLY A 49 11.16 -2.26 5.01
CA GLY A 49 9.99 -2.75 4.31
C GLY A 49 8.68 -2.02 4.66
N ASN A 50 8.74 -0.81 5.21
CA ASN A 50 7.54 -0.03 5.51
C ASN A 50 6.84 0.38 4.21
N PHE A 51 5.51 0.23 4.16
CA PHE A 51 4.73 0.67 3.00
C PHE A 51 4.55 2.18 3.01
N VAL A 52 4.95 2.83 1.91
CA VAL A 52 4.85 4.29 1.72
C VAL A 52 3.88 4.65 0.62
N THR A 53 3.32 5.85 0.72
CA THR A 53 2.31 6.34 -0.24
C THR A 53 2.90 7.09 -1.42
N LEU A 54 4.16 7.51 -1.33
CA LEU A 54 4.89 8.37 -2.27
C LEU A 54 4.28 9.78 -2.46
N THR A 55 3.30 10.16 -1.63
CA THR A 55 2.56 11.43 -1.76
C THR A 55 3.27 12.63 -1.16
N ASN A 56 4.28 12.41 -0.31
CA ASN A 56 5.05 13.43 0.42
C ASN A 56 6.48 13.61 -0.11
N LEU A 57 6.84 12.93 -1.22
CA LEU A 57 8.18 13.02 -1.79
C LEU A 57 8.38 14.35 -2.54
N THR A 58 9.54 14.96 -2.33
CA THR A 58 10.05 16.05 -3.13
C THR A 58 10.72 15.53 -4.41
N ASP A 59 10.98 16.41 -5.37
CA ASP A 59 11.70 16.00 -6.57
C ASP A 59 13.14 15.57 -6.26
N GLU A 60 13.77 16.17 -5.24
CA GLU A 60 15.08 15.77 -4.72
C GLU A 60 15.06 14.36 -4.10
N ASP A 61 13.98 13.99 -3.40
CA ASP A 61 13.81 12.64 -2.89
C ASP A 61 13.72 11.62 -4.04
N VAL A 62 12.94 11.94 -5.07
CA VAL A 62 12.78 11.10 -6.27
C VAL A 62 14.12 10.92 -6.98
N GLU A 63 14.89 12.00 -7.19
CA GLU A 63 16.22 11.93 -7.77
C GLU A 63 17.19 11.10 -6.93
N ARG A 64 17.10 11.19 -5.61
CA ARG A 64 17.90 10.38 -4.69
C ARG A 64 17.56 8.90 -4.79
N ILE A 65 16.29 8.55 -4.82
CA ILE A 65 15.84 7.16 -4.99
C ILE A 65 16.41 6.58 -6.29
N ILE A 66 16.30 7.32 -7.39
CA ILE A 66 16.79 6.89 -8.70
C ILE A 66 18.32 6.75 -8.71
N SER A 67 19.04 7.80 -8.27
CA SER A 67 20.50 7.84 -8.34
C SER A 67 21.19 6.80 -7.46
N HIS A 68 20.59 6.45 -6.32
CA HIS A 68 21.11 5.43 -5.40
C HIS A 68 20.51 4.06 -5.64
N LYS A 69 19.56 3.94 -6.59
CA LYS A 69 18.87 2.70 -6.91
C LYS A 69 18.28 2.03 -5.66
N LEU A 70 17.47 2.81 -4.91
CA LEU A 70 16.84 2.30 -3.69
C LEU A 70 15.67 1.39 -4.03
N GLU A 71 15.91 0.09 -4.16
CA GLU A 71 14.94 -0.95 -4.53
C GLU A 71 15.23 -2.29 -3.86
N PRO A 72 14.25 -3.19 -3.70
CA PRO A 72 12.83 -2.88 -3.90
C PRO A 72 12.27 -1.95 -2.83
N MET A 73 11.27 -1.14 -3.19
CA MET A 73 10.51 -0.33 -2.25
C MET A 73 9.11 -0.90 -2.04
N ASN A 74 8.51 -0.64 -0.88
CA ASN A 74 7.16 -1.08 -0.56
C ASN A 74 6.18 0.09 -0.73
N VAL A 75 5.16 -0.06 -1.59
CA VAL A 75 4.24 1.03 -1.96
C VAL A 75 2.79 0.70 -1.62
N SER A 76 2.13 1.66 -0.97
CA SER A 76 0.69 1.65 -0.71
C SER A 76 -0.08 2.07 -1.96
N LEU A 77 -0.54 1.10 -2.76
CA LEU A 77 -1.22 1.34 -4.03
C LEU A 77 -2.71 1.61 -3.85
N HIS A 78 -3.43 0.70 -3.24
CA HIS A 78 -4.85 0.68 -2.85
C HIS A 78 -5.87 0.74 -3.99
N ALA A 79 -5.71 1.59 -4.98
CA ALA A 79 -6.58 1.75 -6.15
C ALA A 79 -5.83 2.53 -7.24
N ILE A 80 -6.19 2.30 -8.51
CA ILE A 80 -5.62 3.04 -9.64
C ILE A 80 -6.53 4.17 -10.13
N SER A 81 -7.85 4.03 -10.02
CA SER A 81 -8.77 5.08 -10.41
C SER A 81 -8.61 6.33 -9.54
N PRO A 82 -8.37 7.53 -10.15
CA PRO A 82 -8.03 8.74 -9.39
C PRO A 82 -9.08 9.14 -8.35
N ASP A 83 -10.36 8.99 -8.66
CA ASP A 83 -11.45 9.38 -7.76
C ASP A 83 -11.57 8.40 -6.59
N VAL A 84 -11.44 7.09 -6.84
CA VAL A 84 -11.45 6.07 -5.79
C VAL A 84 -10.24 6.26 -4.87
N ARG A 85 -9.05 6.44 -5.45
CA ARG A 85 -7.83 6.67 -4.68
C ARG A 85 -7.92 7.97 -3.86
N ARG A 86 -8.45 9.07 -4.44
CA ARG A 86 -8.68 10.32 -3.70
C ARG A 86 -9.65 10.11 -2.53
N ASN A 87 -10.71 9.36 -2.73
CA ASN A 87 -11.67 9.03 -1.67
C ASN A 87 -11.01 8.21 -0.55
N LEU A 88 -10.15 7.26 -0.90
CA LEU A 88 -9.46 6.38 0.06
C LEU A 88 -8.41 7.09 0.89
N ILE A 89 -7.50 7.86 0.26
CA ILE A 89 -6.28 8.36 0.91
C ILE A 89 -6.16 9.88 0.95
N GLY A 90 -7.01 10.61 0.22
CA GLY A 90 -7.07 12.08 0.29
C GLY A 90 -6.53 12.82 -0.92
N ALA A 91 -6.40 14.14 -0.77
CA ALA A 91 -6.19 15.07 -1.89
C ALA A 91 -4.88 14.87 -2.68
N ARG A 92 -3.85 14.32 -2.08
CA ARG A 92 -2.54 14.09 -2.72
C ARG A 92 -2.43 12.73 -3.43
N ALA A 93 -3.52 11.98 -3.53
CA ALA A 93 -3.55 10.63 -4.09
C ALA A 93 -2.94 10.53 -5.50
N ALA A 94 -3.24 11.49 -6.39
CA ALA A 94 -2.71 11.53 -7.76
C ALA A 94 -1.18 11.65 -7.78
N ARG A 95 -0.60 12.49 -6.91
CA ARG A 95 0.87 12.66 -6.83
C ARG A 95 1.58 11.35 -6.55
N GLY A 96 1.00 10.48 -5.72
CA GLY A 96 1.60 9.18 -5.41
C GLY A 96 1.72 8.27 -6.63
N ILE A 97 0.73 8.26 -7.53
CA ILE A 97 0.78 7.48 -8.79
C ILE A 97 1.78 8.10 -9.77
N GLU A 98 1.76 9.42 -9.95
CA GLU A 98 2.72 10.11 -10.82
C GLU A 98 4.17 9.82 -10.42
N VAL A 99 4.46 9.84 -9.11
CA VAL A 99 5.79 9.51 -8.59
C VAL A 99 6.12 8.03 -8.79
N LEU A 100 5.15 7.13 -8.55
CA LEU A 100 5.33 5.70 -8.75
C LEU A 100 5.68 5.40 -10.21
N GLU A 101 4.92 5.93 -11.17
CA GLU A 101 5.17 5.77 -12.59
C GLU A 101 6.57 6.29 -12.98
N LYS A 102 6.93 7.50 -12.52
CA LYS A 102 8.27 8.08 -12.77
C LYS A 102 9.40 7.20 -12.24
N LEU A 103 9.24 6.60 -11.06
CA LEU A 103 10.23 5.71 -10.48
C LEU A 103 10.31 4.36 -11.22
N MET A 104 9.16 3.81 -11.64
CA MET A 104 9.11 2.59 -12.47
C MET A 104 9.74 2.80 -13.84
N ASP A 105 9.52 3.96 -14.47
CA ASP A 105 10.17 4.33 -15.74
C ASP A 105 11.70 4.44 -15.61
N ALA A 106 12.18 4.80 -14.42
CA ALA A 106 13.61 4.77 -14.09
C ALA A 106 14.14 3.38 -13.70
N GLY A 107 13.29 2.34 -13.73
CA GLY A 107 13.66 0.95 -13.46
C GLY A 107 13.69 0.57 -11.98
N ILE A 108 13.05 1.33 -11.10
CA ILE A 108 12.93 0.98 -9.68
C ILE A 108 11.83 -0.08 -9.51
N GLU A 109 12.13 -1.12 -8.75
CA GLU A 109 11.21 -2.22 -8.44
C GLU A 109 10.44 -1.98 -7.13
N PHE A 110 9.21 -2.51 -7.09
CA PHE A 110 8.30 -2.32 -5.96
C PHE A 110 7.60 -3.60 -5.51
N HIS A 111 7.30 -3.65 -4.22
CA HIS A 111 6.27 -4.49 -3.64
C HIS A 111 5.04 -3.64 -3.36
N GLY A 112 3.91 -3.94 -4.03
CA GLY A 112 2.66 -3.22 -3.85
C GLY A 112 1.80 -3.77 -2.72
N GLN A 113 0.98 -2.90 -2.11
CA GLN A 113 -0.05 -3.32 -1.16
C GLN A 113 -1.38 -2.65 -1.46
N ILE A 114 -2.45 -3.43 -1.38
CA ILE A 114 -3.83 -2.97 -1.37
C ILE A 114 -4.43 -3.29 -0.01
N VAL A 115 -4.87 -2.26 0.74
CA VAL A 115 -5.85 -2.46 1.81
C VAL A 115 -7.22 -2.42 1.15
N LEU A 116 -7.89 -3.56 1.10
CA LEU A 116 -9.17 -3.71 0.44
C LEU A 116 -10.30 -3.32 1.39
N CYS A 117 -11.09 -2.34 0.97
CA CYS A 117 -12.20 -1.78 1.75
C CYS A 117 -13.52 -2.12 1.06
N PRO A 118 -14.48 -2.80 1.73
CA PRO A 118 -15.75 -3.19 1.14
C PRO A 118 -16.51 -2.01 0.52
N ASN A 119 -17.01 -2.20 -0.70
CA ASN A 119 -17.78 -1.23 -1.50
C ASN A 119 -17.01 0.07 -1.84
N ILE A 120 -15.68 0.09 -1.75
CA ILE A 120 -14.87 1.28 -2.08
C ILE A 120 -13.87 0.97 -3.20
N ASN A 121 -12.96 0.02 -2.96
CA ASN A 121 -11.92 -0.35 -3.93
C ASN A 121 -11.91 -1.85 -4.24
N ASP A 122 -13.02 -2.55 -3.97
CA ASP A 122 -13.27 -3.93 -4.36
C ASP A 122 -13.97 -4.03 -5.72
N GLY A 123 -14.41 -5.23 -6.09
CA GLY A 123 -15.14 -5.49 -7.34
C GLY A 123 -14.39 -4.97 -8.58
N GLU A 124 -15.03 -4.15 -9.38
CA GLU A 124 -14.48 -3.61 -10.63
C GLU A 124 -13.22 -2.76 -10.44
N GLU A 125 -13.11 -2.06 -9.29
CA GLU A 125 -11.91 -1.26 -9.03
C GLU A 125 -10.71 -2.13 -8.69
N LEU A 126 -10.94 -3.23 -7.96
CA LEU A 126 -9.88 -4.21 -7.72
C LEU A 126 -9.40 -4.80 -9.05
N ASP A 127 -10.31 -5.24 -9.91
CA ASP A 127 -9.98 -5.82 -11.20
C ASP A 127 -9.14 -4.85 -12.06
N LYS A 128 -9.57 -3.59 -12.20
CA LYS A 128 -8.80 -2.54 -12.88
C LYS A 128 -7.41 -2.34 -12.29
N THR A 129 -7.30 -2.40 -10.96
CA THR A 129 -6.02 -2.22 -10.29
C THR A 129 -5.09 -3.41 -10.53
N LEU A 130 -5.63 -4.63 -10.57
CA LEU A 130 -4.88 -5.85 -10.89
C LEU A 130 -4.40 -5.83 -12.35
N ASP A 131 -5.24 -5.45 -13.32
CA ASP A 131 -4.86 -5.27 -14.72
C ASP A 131 -3.72 -4.27 -14.87
N TRP A 132 -3.81 -3.14 -14.16
CA TRP A 132 -2.76 -2.13 -14.17
C TRP A 132 -1.45 -2.68 -13.60
N VAL A 133 -1.50 -3.41 -12.48
CA VAL A 133 -0.31 -4.06 -11.90
C VAL A 133 0.26 -5.11 -12.84
N GLU A 134 -0.59 -5.91 -13.51
CA GLU A 134 -0.14 -6.92 -14.47
C GLU A 134 0.66 -6.29 -15.61
N ALA A 135 0.24 -5.11 -16.08
CA ALA A 135 0.93 -4.37 -17.14
C ALA A 135 2.28 -3.75 -16.68
N HIS A 136 2.51 -3.58 -15.37
CA HIS A 136 3.71 -2.94 -14.81
C HIS A 136 4.61 -3.95 -14.11
N GLN A 137 5.58 -4.51 -14.81
CA GLN A 137 6.44 -5.60 -14.29
C GLN A 137 7.35 -5.16 -13.15
N GLN A 138 7.60 -3.87 -12.99
CA GLN A 138 8.37 -3.30 -11.87
C GLN A 138 7.68 -3.52 -10.52
N ILE A 139 6.37 -3.77 -10.50
CA ILE A 139 5.68 -4.21 -9.28
C ILE A 139 5.83 -5.74 -9.20
N THR A 140 6.88 -6.21 -8.56
CA THR A 140 7.28 -7.62 -8.53
C THR A 140 6.39 -8.50 -7.66
N SER A 141 5.69 -7.90 -6.69
CA SER A 141 4.64 -8.57 -5.90
C SER A 141 3.55 -7.59 -5.47
N LEU A 142 2.34 -8.08 -5.29
CA LEU A 142 1.20 -7.33 -4.78
C LEU A 142 0.53 -8.11 -3.65
N ALA A 143 0.53 -7.53 -2.45
CA ALA A 143 -0.21 -8.04 -1.31
C ALA A 143 -1.59 -7.37 -1.22
N ILE A 144 -2.65 -8.17 -1.11
CA ILE A 144 -4.01 -7.70 -0.92
C ILE A 144 -4.44 -8.14 0.47
N VAL A 145 -4.67 -7.17 1.35
CA VAL A 145 -5.05 -7.40 2.74
C VAL A 145 -6.44 -6.82 2.99
N PRO A 146 -7.29 -7.47 3.79
CA PRO A 146 -8.60 -6.93 4.11
C PRO A 146 -8.46 -5.71 5.01
N LEU A 147 -9.44 -4.83 4.95
CA LEU A 147 -9.61 -3.77 5.93
C LEU A 147 -9.65 -4.37 7.34
N ALA A 148 -8.72 -3.93 8.19
CA ALA A 148 -8.80 -4.18 9.63
C ALA A 148 -9.43 -2.97 10.31
N TYR A 149 -10.31 -3.22 11.28
CA TYR A 149 -10.92 -2.17 12.09
C TYR A 149 -10.93 -2.54 13.58
N THR A 150 -10.94 -1.54 14.43
CA THR A 150 -10.99 -1.72 15.88
C THR A 150 -12.37 -1.30 16.40
N LYS A 151 -12.65 -1.58 17.68
CA LYS A 151 -13.86 -1.09 18.36
C LYS A 151 -13.98 0.44 18.38
N ASP A 152 -12.86 1.14 18.21
CA ASP A 152 -12.80 2.61 18.21
C ASP A 152 -12.95 3.20 16.80
N SER A 153 -13.10 2.35 15.77
CA SER A 153 -13.37 2.78 14.41
C SER A 153 -14.73 3.48 14.32
N LYS A 154 -14.71 4.70 13.74
CA LYS A 154 -15.93 5.50 13.51
C LYS A 154 -16.53 5.28 12.11
N ARG A 155 -15.80 4.61 11.21
CA ARG A 155 -16.20 4.48 9.80
C ARG A 155 -16.58 3.08 9.40
N PHE A 156 -15.86 2.10 9.93
CA PHE A 156 -16.00 0.71 9.51
C PHE A 156 -16.48 -0.14 10.68
N THR A 157 -17.52 -0.91 10.45
CA THR A 157 -18.10 -1.87 11.39
C THR A 157 -18.22 -3.26 10.77
N HIS A 158 -17.68 -3.42 9.55
CA HIS A 158 -17.76 -4.65 8.77
C HIS A 158 -16.55 -4.76 7.84
N SER A 159 -16.05 -5.96 7.65
CA SER A 159 -14.94 -6.28 6.77
C SER A 159 -15.10 -7.68 6.18
N TYR A 160 -14.13 -8.13 5.43
CA TYR A 160 -14.11 -9.44 4.77
C TYR A 160 -14.09 -10.59 5.76
N SER A 161 -13.44 -10.44 6.91
CA SER A 161 -13.47 -11.43 7.99
C SER A 161 -14.86 -11.68 8.59
N ASP A 162 -15.81 -10.78 8.36
CA ASP A 162 -17.18 -10.88 8.87
C ASP A 162 -18.15 -11.48 7.84
N ASP A 163 -17.69 -11.69 6.58
CA ASP A 163 -18.55 -12.08 5.47
C ASP A 163 -17.82 -13.03 4.49
N VAL A 164 -18.12 -14.31 4.61
CA VAL A 164 -17.51 -15.37 3.80
C VAL A 164 -17.83 -15.22 2.30
N GLU A 165 -19.03 -14.79 1.94
CA GLU A 165 -19.39 -14.62 0.52
C GLU A 165 -18.66 -13.42 -0.08
N LEU A 166 -18.49 -12.35 0.69
CA LEU A 166 -17.70 -11.20 0.28
C LEU A 166 -16.23 -11.60 0.07
N SER A 167 -15.64 -12.34 1.00
CA SER A 167 -14.28 -12.88 0.88
C SER A 167 -14.13 -13.79 -0.35
N ARG A 168 -15.07 -14.70 -0.59
CA ARG A 168 -15.08 -15.55 -1.78
C ARG A 168 -15.14 -14.76 -3.08
N SER A 169 -15.85 -13.63 -3.11
CA SER A 169 -15.90 -12.77 -4.29
C SER A 169 -14.53 -12.21 -4.64
N VAL A 170 -13.74 -11.82 -3.64
CA VAL A 170 -12.36 -11.35 -3.81
C VAL A 170 -11.46 -12.45 -4.33
N VAL A 171 -11.54 -13.65 -3.74
CA VAL A 171 -10.76 -14.81 -4.20
C VAL A 171 -11.02 -15.09 -5.68
N LYS A 172 -12.29 -15.08 -6.11
CA LYS A 172 -12.65 -15.30 -7.52
C LYS A 172 -12.08 -14.26 -8.49
N ILE A 173 -11.91 -13.01 -8.05
CA ILE A 173 -11.31 -11.95 -8.86
C ILE A 173 -9.79 -12.17 -8.97
N VAL A 174 -9.13 -12.52 -7.86
CA VAL A 174 -7.65 -12.57 -7.79
C VAL A 174 -7.07 -13.87 -8.33
N GLU A 175 -7.78 -14.99 -8.17
CA GLU A 175 -7.29 -16.33 -8.55
C GLU A 175 -6.80 -16.42 -10.01
N PRO A 176 -7.49 -15.87 -11.04
CA PRO A 176 -7.01 -15.87 -12.43
C PRO A 176 -5.64 -15.18 -12.60
N TYR A 177 -5.41 -14.06 -11.90
CA TYR A 177 -4.12 -13.34 -11.93
C TYR A 177 -3.01 -14.15 -11.26
N GLN A 178 -3.33 -14.86 -10.16
CA GLN A 178 -2.38 -15.75 -9.51
C GLN A 178 -1.97 -16.92 -10.43
N GLU A 179 -2.94 -17.51 -11.11
CA GLU A 179 -2.70 -18.62 -12.06
C GLU A 179 -1.87 -18.16 -13.25
N CYS A 180 -2.21 -17.02 -13.85
CA CYS A 180 -1.47 -16.42 -14.95
C CYS A 180 -0.01 -16.12 -14.55
N ALA A 181 0.20 -15.50 -13.39
CA ALA A 181 1.53 -15.20 -12.88
C ALA A 181 2.35 -16.48 -12.61
N ARG A 182 1.75 -17.51 -12.01
CA ARG A 182 2.43 -18.80 -11.80
C ARG A 182 2.80 -19.47 -13.10
N ALA A 183 1.92 -19.42 -14.11
CA ALA A 183 2.16 -20.04 -15.40
C ALA A 183 3.25 -19.31 -16.22
N SER A 184 3.25 -17.97 -16.20
CA SER A 184 4.14 -17.15 -17.02
C SER A 184 5.48 -16.82 -16.34
N LEU A 185 5.48 -16.59 -15.04
CA LEU A 185 6.64 -16.11 -14.27
C LEU A 185 7.20 -17.16 -13.30
N GLY A 186 6.46 -18.24 -13.02
CA GLY A 186 6.85 -19.26 -12.04
C GLY A 186 6.72 -18.81 -10.57
N ILE A 187 6.09 -17.66 -10.31
CA ILE A 187 5.92 -17.09 -8.96
C ILE A 187 4.47 -16.71 -8.70
N THR A 188 4.10 -16.63 -7.42
CA THR A 188 2.83 -16.04 -7.00
C THR A 188 3.03 -14.55 -6.82
N ARG A 189 2.73 -13.75 -7.86
CA ARG A 189 2.91 -12.30 -7.85
C ARG A 189 1.80 -11.58 -7.09
N PHE A 190 0.56 -12.08 -7.20
CA PHE A 190 -0.62 -11.55 -6.52
C PHE A 190 -0.92 -12.40 -5.30
N GLN A 191 -0.93 -11.81 -4.12
CA GLN A 191 -1.05 -12.53 -2.86
C GLN A 191 -2.24 -12.00 -2.07
N LEU A 192 -3.16 -12.89 -1.74
CA LEU A 192 -4.22 -12.62 -0.78
C LEU A 192 -3.73 -13.04 0.61
N SER A 193 -4.03 -12.23 1.62
CA SER A 193 -3.78 -12.61 3.00
C SER A 193 -4.71 -13.74 3.46
N ASP A 194 -4.29 -14.48 4.48
CA ASP A 194 -4.98 -15.68 4.95
C ASP A 194 -6.42 -15.42 5.37
N GLU A 195 -6.73 -14.21 5.81
CA GLU A 195 -8.06 -13.81 6.26
C GLU A 195 -9.15 -13.91 5.19
N PHE A 196 -8.79 -13.96 3.90
CA PHE A 196 -9.77 -14.18 2.84
C PHE A 196 -10.18 -15.65 2.67
N TYR A 197 -9.45 -16.59 3.29
CA TYR A 197 -9.64 -18.03 3.15
C TYR A 197 -10.21 -18.71 4.40
N VAL A 198 -10.48 -17.96 5.46
CA VAL A 198 -10.93 -18.50 6.76
C VAL A 198 -12.43 -18.35 6.94
#